data_4f6e96cb1e633adb0982688cc110002d
#
_entry.id   4f6e96cb1e633adb0982688cc110002d
#
_cell.length_a   1.000
_cell.length_b   1.000
_cell.length_c   1.000
_cell.angle_alpha   90.00
_cell.angle_beta   90.00
_cell.angle_gamma   90.00
#
_symmetry.space_group_name_H-M   'P 1'
#
loop_
_entity.id
_entity.type
_entity.pdbx_description
1 polymer ?
#
loop_
_entity_poly.entity_id
_entity_poly.type
_entity_poly.pdbx_seq_one_letter_code
_entity_poly.pdbx_strand_id
1 'polypeptide(L)'
;MKGLIDKLRSNIKTVIAAAAAVVVVICAVVVITQIIGSKSAQNTVIAVYKRDGKSVVRIAGRETVIDDTTADSFACDKESGRVFYRVNSASSDSLYDLCYVELKKGEITEPRIIDYGIEKDYGVACGKVYYLKFNRTIGADDGCVCDPDDKKISTFAENVSTVYTLDGADEIYFIKMHGDNRVLYRFDGDQPTEAARNVTDVYAYNGIEKPHLIFERKSQASNGATELYIAEAGGQPELICDNAVSVMYDNYKPGGSLYYFTSSQESVSWSYVISDSYEESDKGVTRPRRTDYFSFFGVSAEYNEALRAYQDKLIRDEIRAALNESVANGEFSVPAFTAFAYTSSGVLKVADDVDPTKVYSAAPYGEPKIIFESMKVLGGETAMDTLVDIAQRSNIGEVIKYAKSIVTQSVVSDGMAVAANIGGATVSHPLGGYDKSRTLFSFSQDGGRIFALVRDSAGERLSLYTNTLDSSGNPSGEVGVDTGISSYRFTEDSVVYLKSDVGKGTGDVFAYNGEESVKLANAANAFLLEKGDNIVILKNYASTASVPTADLYVYEDGQEKMVASNVSTDRFLCSKEGVIGYISIDESGARSFGIYDGGESVTVSSDVGEITLLV
;
A
#
# COMPACT_ATOMS: atom_id res chain seq x y z
N MET A 1 -50.34 -41.87 36.03
CA MET A 1 -49.47 -40.67 35.99
C MET A 1 -48.04 -40.93 36.50
N LYS A 2 -47.82 -41.59 37.63
CA LYS A 2 -46.46 -41.82 38.15
C LYS A 2 -45.55 -42.59 37.18
N GLY A 3 -46.02 -43.66 36.51
CA GLY A 3 -45.20 -44.44 35.55
C GLY A 3 -44.84 -43.68 34.26
N LEU A 4 -45.61 -42.65 33.86
CA LEU A 4 -45.31 -41.82 32.71
C LEU A 4 -44.19 -40.80 33.02
N ILE A 5 -44.20 -40.26 34.25
CA ILE A 5 -43.18 -39.32 34.74
C ILE A 5 -41.82 -40.00 34.91
N ASP A 6 -41.83 -41.26 35.41
CA ASP A 6 -40.58 -42.01 35.57
C ASP A 6 -39.96 -42.41 34.23
N LYS A 7 -40.78 -42.71 33.21
CA LYS A 7 -40.32 -43.00 31.85
C LYS A 7 -39.78 -41.75 31.13
N LEU A 8 -40.41 -40.58 31.37
CA LEU A 8 -39.90 -39.29 30.87
C LEU A 8 -38.57 -38.90 31.52
N ARG A 9 -38.43 -39.09 32.85
CA ARG A 9 -37.16 -38.85 33.56
C ARG A 9 -36.04 -39.78 33.12
N SER A 10 -36.32 -41.04 32.82
CA SER A 10 -35.34 -41.98 32.29
C SER A 10 -34.86 -41.56 30.89
N ASN A 11 -35.78 -41.18 30.00
CA ASN A 11 -35.42 -40.71 28.65
C ASN A 11 -34.62 -39.40 28.67
N ILE A 12 -34.96 -38.47 29.56
CA ILE A 12 -34.20 -37.20 29.71
C ILE A 12 -32.76 -37.48 30.19
N LYS A 13 -32.57 -38.38 31.16
CA LYS A 13 -31.23 -38.76 31.62
C LYS A 13 -30.42 -39.44 30.52
N THR A 14 -31.02 -40.24 29.67
CA THR A 14 -30.36 -40.91 28.55
C THR A 14 -29.96 -39.89 27.45
N VAL A 15 -30.82 -38.90 27.17
CA VAL A 15 -30.53 -37.81 26.22
C VAL A 15 -29.42 -36.90 26.74
N ILE A 16 -29.43 -36.57 28.04
CA ILE A 16 -28.36 -35.76 28.65
C ILE A 16 -27.02 -36.52 28.64
N ALA A 17 -27.02 -37.80 28.94
CA ALA A 17 -25.81 -38.63 28.90
C ALA A 17 -25.27 -38.77 27.47
N ALA A 18 -26.13 -38.91 26.47
CA ALA A 18 -25.74 -38.95 25.06
C ALA A 18 -25.17 -37.57 24.58
N ALA A 19 -25.80 -36.45 24.97
CA ALA A 19 -25.30 -35.13 24.66
C ALA A 19 -23.93 -34.85 25.32
N ALA A 20 -23.76 -35.25 26.60
CA ALA A 20 -22.47 -35.14 27.28
C ALA A 20 -21.37 -35.98 26.63
N ALA A 21 -21.68 -37.17 26.18
CA ALA A 21 -20.74 -38.02 25.44
C ALA A 21 -20.32 -37.40 24.09
N VAL A 22 -21.25 -36.79 23.36
CA VAL A 22 -20.96 -36.10 22.11
C VAL A 22 -20.06 -34.88 22.35
N VAL A 23 -20.30 -34.08 23.40
CA VAL A 23 -19.45 -32.95 23.77
C VAL A 23 -18.03 -33.43 24.14
N VAL A 24 -17.90 -34.51 24.90
CA VAL A 24 -16.57 -35.06 25.24
C VAL A 24 -15.83 -35.54 23.98
N VAL A 25 -16.53 -36.17 23.04
CA VAL A 25 -15.93 -36.60 21.76
C VAL A 25 -15.51 -35.41 20.92
N ILE A 26 -16.33 -34.34 20.83
CA ILE A 26 -15.97 -33.09 20.12
C ILE A 26 -14.76 -32.45 20.78
N CYS A 27 -14.73 -32.30 22.10
CA CYS A 27 -13.57 -31.75 22.82
C CYS A 27 -12.31 -32.62 22.61
N ALA A 28 -12.44 -33.94 22.64
CA ALA A 28 -11.31 -34.84 22.36
C ALA A 28 -10.80 -34.73 20.93
N VAL A 29 -11.71 -34.58 19.94
CA VAL A 29 -11.34 -34.38 18.54
C VAL A 29 -10.66 -33.02 18.36
N VAL A 30 -11.15 -31.94 18.99
CA VAL A 30 -10.53 -30.61 18.95
C VAL A 30 -9.14 -30.62 19.58
N VAL A 31 -8.99 -31.28 20.75
CA VAL A 31 -7.67 -31.42 21.41
C VAL A 31 -6.72 -32.28 20.57
N ILE A 32 -7.19 -33.35 19.96
CA ILE A 32 -6.37 -34.20 19.08
C ILE A 32 -5.99 -33.45 17.80
N THR A 33 -6.91 -32.68 17.20
CA THR A 33 -6.59 -31.86 16.04
C THR A 33 -5.63 -30.71 16.38
N GLN A 34 -5.73 -30.08 17.55
CA GLN A 34 -4.74 -29.11 18.01
C GLN A 34 -3.37 -29.77 18.29
N ILE A 35 -3.33 -30.96 18.94
CA ILE A 35 -2.05 -31.65 19.18
C ILE A 35 -1.44 -32.18 17.89
N ILE A 36 -2.25 -32.64 16.93
CA ILE A 36 -1.77 -33.06 15.61
C ILE A 36 -1.37 -31.83 14.79
N GLY A 37 -2.12 -30.73 14.88
CA GLY A 37 -1.80 -29.46 14.22
C GLY A 37 -0.46 -28.90 14.69
N SER A 38 -0.22 -28.84 16.00
CA SER A 38 1.03 -28.33 16.56
C SER A 38 2.26 -29.19 16.20
N LYS A 39 2.10 -30.52 16.16
CA LYS A 39 3.17 -31.42 15.67
C LYS A 39 3.34 -31.39 14.15
N SER A 40 2.28 -31.08 13.40
CA SER A 40 2.33 -30.95 11.94
C SER A 40 3.06 -29.68 11.50
N ALA A 41 2.88 -28.55 12.21
CA ALA A 41 3.50 -27.28 11.86
C ALA A 41 5.04 -27.35 11.92
N GLN A 42 5.61 -27.97 12.95
CA GLN A 42 7.07 -28.15 13.05
C GLN A 42 7.67 -28.99 11.90
N ASN A 43 6.88 -29.90 11.30
CA ASN A 43 7.34 -30.75 10.21
C ASN A 43 7.27 -30.07 8.83
N THR A 44 6.66 -28.91 8.71
CA THR A 44 6.53 -28.18 7.43
C THR A 44 7.43 -26.96 7.31
N VAL A 45 8.06 -26.53 8.40
CA VAL A 45 8.94 -25.35 8.39
C VAL A 45 10.15 -25.59 7.48
N ILE A 46 10.34 -24.69 6.53
CA ILE A 46 11.53 -24.58 5.69
C ILE A 46 12.34 -23.39 6.21
N ALA A 47 13.61 -23.65 6.57
CA ALA A 47 14.52 -22.61 7.00
C ALA A 47 15.85 -22.72 6.29
N VAL A 48 16.46 -21.58 5.96
CA VAL A 48 17.83 -21.50 5.48
C VAL A 48 18.61 -20.55 6.36
N TYR A 49 19.78 -20.98 6.81
CA TYR A 49 20.63 -20.20 7.68
C TYR A 49 22.12 -20.45 7.40
N LYS A 50 22.97 -19.54 7.85
CA LYS A 50 24.45 -19.66 7.71
C LYS A 50 25.05 -20.25 8.96
N ARG A 51 25.82 -21.35 8.81
CA ARG A 51 26.63 -21.99 9.85
C ARG A 51 28.04 -22.18 9.32
N ASP A 52 29.06 -21.69 10.04
CA ASP A 52 30.47 -21.74 9.61
C ASP A 52 30.72 -21.19 8.19
N GLY A 53 29.98 -20.12 7.83
CA GLY A 53 30.06 -19.50 6.51
C GLY A 53 29.35 -20.25 5.38
N LYS A 54 28.81 -21.45 5.63
CA LYS A 54 28.06 -22.25 4.66
C LYS A 54 26.55 -22.11 4.88
N SER A 55 25.78 -22.23 3.83
CA SER A 55 24.32 -22.28 3.91
C SER A 55 23.86 -23.67 4.34
N VAL A 56 22.94 -23.72 5.32
CA VAL A 56 22.27 -24.93 5.77
C VAL A 56 20.81 -24.81 5.40
N VAL A 57 20.29 -25.78 4.67
CA VAL A 57 18.86 -25.91 4.35
C VAL A 57 18.23 -26.90 5.30
N ARG A 58 17.15 -26.49 5.97
CA ARG A 58 16.33 -27.32 6.84
C ARG A 58 14.93 -27.44 6.28
N ILE A 59 14.46 -28.67 6.08
CA ILE A 59 13.10 -28.98 5.61
C ILE A 59 12.53 -30.07 6.52
N ALA A 60 11.37 -29.83 7.13
CA ALA A 60 10.69 -30.81 7.98
C ALA A 60 11.62 -31.44 9.06
N GLY A 61 12.46 -30.62 9.68
CA GLY A 61 13.38 -31.07 10.73
C GLY A 61 14.66 -31.74 10.25
N ARG A 62 14.84 -31.97 8.94
CA ARG A 62 16.08 -32.49 8.34
C ARG A 62 16.98 -31.38 7.86
N GLU A 63 18.27 -31.57 7.88
CA GLU A 63 19.26 -30.58 7.46
C GLU A 63 20.20 -31.13 6.40
N THR A 64 20.60 -30.26 5.49
CA THR A 64 21.72 -30.47 4.57
C THR A 64 22.58 -29.22 4.49
N VAL A 65 23.88 -29.40 4.32
CA VAL A 65 24.84 -28.31 4.17
C VAL A 65 25.10 -28.08 2.68
N ILE A 66 24.99 -26.85 2.22
CA ILE A 66 25.44 -26.44 0.90
C ILE A 66 26.87 -25.98 1.04
N ASP A 67 27.81 -26.75 0.45
CA ASP A 67 29.23 -26.50 0.59
C ASP A 67 29.72 -25.25 -0.13
N ASP A 68 28.97 -24.77 -1.14
CA ASP A 68 29.31 -23.54 -1.84
C ASP A 68 28.96 -22.31 -0.97
N THR A 69 29.98 -21.53 -0.60
CA THR A 69 29.84 -20.34 0.24
C THR A 69 29.20 -19.16 -0.48
N THR A 70 29.09 -19.22 -1.82
CA THR A 70 28.43 -18.17 -2.63
C THR A 70 26.92 -18.36 -2.77
N ALA A 71 26.36 -19.45 -2.20
CA ALA A 71 24.93 -19.74 -2.26
C ALA A 71 24.09 -18.61 -1.64
N ASP A 72 23.17 -18.04 -2.44
CA ASP A 72 22.28 -16.95 -2.06
C ASP A 72 20.89 -17.03 -2.75
N SER A 73 20.05 -16.02 -2.55
CA SER A 73 18.74 -15.84 -3.19
C SER A 73 17.85 -17.09 -3.09
N PHE A 74 17.69 -17.57 -1.86
CA PHE A 74 16.87 -18.77 -1.61
C PHE A 74 15.38 -18.50 -1.85
N ALA A 75 14.73 -19.41 -2.59
CA ALA A 75 13.29 -19.47 -2.76
C ALA A 75 12.82 -20.91 -2.50
N CYS A 76 11.57 -21.08 -2.06
CA CYS A 76 11.05 -22.41 -1.77
C CYS A 76 9.69 -22.65 -2.42
N ASP A 77 9.44 -23.92 -2.75
CA ASP A 77 8.12 -24.44 -3.03
C ASP A 77 7.74 -25.41 -1.90
N LYS A 78 6.80 -24.98 -1.05
CA LYS A 78 6.35 -25.75 0.10
C LYS A 78 5.70 -27.07 -0.29
N GLU A 79 4.93 -27.08 -1.37
CA GLU A 79 4.16 -28.26 -1.79
C GLU A 79 5.08 -29.40 -2.23
N SER A 80 6.12 -29.09 -3.00
CA SER A 80 7.12 -30.08 -3.43
C SER A 80 8.22 -30.32 -2.39
N GLY A 81 8.33 -29.48 -1.36
CA GLY A 81 9.43 -29.51 -0.39
C GLY A 81 10.78 -29.19 -1.02
N ARG A 82 10.81 -28.30 -2.01
CA ARG A 82 12.03 -27.87 -2.72
C ARG A 82 12.51 -26.51 -2.27
N VAL A 83 13.81 -26.38 -2.16
CA VAL A 83 14.49 -25.11 -1.94
C VAL A 83 15.43 -24.87 -3.11
N PHE A 84 15.16 -23.80 -3.84
CA PHE A 84 15.96 -23.32 -4.97
C PHE A 84 16.93 -22.25 -4.47
N TYR A 85 18.09 -22.17 -5.10
CA TYR A 85 19.09 -21.14 -4.80
C TYR A 85 20.05 -21.01 -5.98
N ARG A 86 20.83 -19.94 -5.97
CA ARG A 86 21.89 -19.75 -6.96
C ARG A 86 23.25 -19.72 -6.28
N VAL A 87 24.30 -20.04 -7.05
CA VAL A 87 25.70 -19.92 -6.68
C VAL A 87 26.43 -19.14 -7.77
N ASN A 88 27.55 -18.50 -7.44
CA ASN A 88 28.34 -17.82 -8.47
C ASN A 88 28.80 -18.83 -9.52
N SER A 89 28.64 -18.50 -10.80
CA SER A 89 29.08 -19.39 -11.88
C SER A 89 30.60 -19.36 -12.04
N ALA A 90 31.18 -20.52 -12.21
CA ALA A 90 32.60 -20.63 -12.52
C ALA A 90 32.99 -20.01 -13.89
N SER A 91 32.00 -19.71 -14.73
CA SER A 91 32.18 -19.18 -16.08
C SER A 91 32.24 -17.66 -16.17
N SER A 92 31.70 -16.93 -15.20
CA SER A 92 31.64 -15.47 -15.18
C SER A 92 31.24 -14.94 -13.82
N ASP A 93 31.86 -13.86 -13.35
CA ASP A 93 31.56 -13.19 -12.07
C ASP A 93 30.20 -12.51 -12.06
N SER A 94 29.54 -12.35 -13.21
CA SER A 94 28.21 -11.71 -13.35
C SER A 94 27.06 -12.70 -13.57
N LEU A 95 27.36 -14.00 -13.67
CA LEU A 95 26.37 -15.04 -13.91
C LEU A 95 26.32 -16.03 -12.75
N TYR A 96 25.21 -16.74 -12.64
CA TYR A 96 24.94 -17.67 -11.56
C TYR A 96 24.61 -19.06 -12.10
N ASP A 97 24.86 -20.08 -11.31
CA ASP A 97 24.38 -21.44 -11.57
C ASP A 97 23.17 -21.68 -10.66
N LEU A 98 22.04 -22.08 -11.23
CA LEU A 98 20.79 -22.33 -10.53
C LEU A 98 20.78 -23.76 -10.00
N CYS A 99 20.53 -23.90 -8.71
CA CYS A 99 20.57 -25.16 -7.99
C CYS A 99 19.29 -25.39 -7.17
N TYR A 100 19.07 -26.63 -6.75
CA TYR A 100 18.03 -26.96 -5.78
C TYR A 100 18.41 -28.17 -4.91
N VAL A 101 17.72 -28.27 -3.77
CA VAL A 101 17.60 -29.46 -2.93
C VAL A 101 16.14 -29.77 -2.70
N GLU A 102 15.79 -31.03 -2.45
CA GLU A 102 14.41 -31.47 -2.19
C GLU A 102 14.34 -32.47 -1.04
N LEU A 103 13.22 -32.45 -0.31
CA LEU A 103 12.92 -33.51 0.67
C LEU A 103 12.33 -34.70 -0.06
N LYS A 104 13.06 -35.83 -0.12
CA LYS A 104 12.62 -37.05 -0.80
C LYS A 104 12.82 -38.26 0.09
N LYS A 105 11.74 -39.02 0.31
CA LYS A 105 11.76 -40.20 1.18
C LYS A 105 12.27 -39.94 2.61
N GLY A 106 12.01 -38.74 3.14
CA GLY A 106 12.41 -38.33 4.49
C GLY A 106 13.86 -37.87 4.65
N GLU A 107 14.59 -37.69 3.56
CA GLU A 107 15.96 -37.15 3.53
C GLU A 107 16.03 -35.98 2.53
N ILE A 108 16.89 -34.98 2.79
CA ILE A 108 17.16 -33.92 1.84
C ILE A 108 18.20 -34.44 0.86
N THR A 109 17.93 -34.27 -0.42
CA THR A 109 18.86 -34.71 -1.50
C THR A 109 20.12 -33.87 -1.50
N GLU A 110 21.21 -34.44 -2.06
CA GLU A 110 22.38 -33.66 -2.43
C GLU A 110 22.00 -32.53 -3.39
N PRO A 111 22.72 -31.38 -3.35
CA PRO A 111 22.53 -30.27 -4.27
C PRO A 111 22.56 -30.72 -5.73
N ARG A 112 21.60 -30.24 -6.51
CA ARG A 112 21.49 -30.51 -7.95
C ARG A 112 21.48 -29.23 -8.72
N ILE A 113 22.27 -29.18 -9.78
CA ILE A 113 22.30 -28.05 -10.70
C ILE A 113 21.17 -28.22 -11.71
N ILE A 114 20.38 -27.15 -11.88
CA ILE A 114 19.34 -27.04 -12.90
C ILE A 114 19.97 -26.53 -14.19
N ASP A 115 20.62 -25.36 -14.13
CA ASP A 115 21.25 -24.73 -15.29
C ASP A 115 22.47 -23.90 -14.88
N TYR A 116 23.31 -23.59 -15.84
CA TYR A 116 24.55 -22.83 -15.69
C TYR A 116 24.43 -21.47 -16.36
N GLY A 117 25.00 -20.45 -15.74
CA GLY A 117 25.13 -19.13 -16.33
C GLY A 117 23.80 -18.41 -16.52
N ILE A 118 22.91 -18.47 -15.54
CA ILE A 118 21.66 -17.71 -15.51
C ILE A 118 21.91 -16.27 -15.10
N GLU A 119 20.96 -15.38 -15.42
CA GLU A 119 20.89 -14.02 -14.87
C GLU A 119 20.51 -14.04 -13.37
N LYS A 120 20.55 -12.85 -12.76
CA LYS A 120 20.41 -12.69 -11.31
C LYS A 120 19.07 -13.20 -10.76
N ASP A 121 17.97 -12.94 -11.47
CA ASP A 121 16.63 -13.14 -10.94
C ASP A 121 15.99 -14.42 -11.47
N TYR A 122 15.28 -15.12 -10.59
CA TYR A 122 14.44 -16.26 -10.91
C TYR A 122 13.19 -16.28 -10.04
N GLY A 123 12.16 -16.99 -10.50
CA GLY A 123 10.89 -17.17 -9.78
C GLY A 123 10.51 -18.64 -9.70
N VAL A 124 9.75 -19.00 -8.69
CA VAL A 124 9.25 -20.36 -8.47
C VAL A 124 7.72 -20.32 -8.44
N ALA A 125 7.09 -21.20 -9.20
CA ALA A 125 5.63 -21.40 -9.18
C ALA A 125 5.29 -22.84 -9.54
N CYS A 126 4.36 -23.45 -8.78
CA CYS A 126 3.85 -24.81 -8.99
C CYS A 126 4.96 -25.86 -9.25
N GLY A 127 5.97 -25.85 -8.41
CA GLY A 127 7.11 -26.79 -8.49
C GLY A 127 8.09 -26.55 -9.62
N LYS A 128 7.85 -25.59 -10.52
CA LYS A 128 8.72 -25.19 -11.62
C LYS A 128 9.51 -23.94 -11.26
N VAL A 129 10.69 -23.80 -11.88
CA VAL A 129 11.51 -22.59 -11.76
C VAL A 129 11.62 -21.89 -13.11
N TYR A 130 11.41 -20.59 -13.09
CA TYR A 130 11.44 -19.69 -14.24
C TYR A 130 12.59 -18.70 -14.06
N TYR A 131 13.42 -18.54 -15.08
CA TYR A 131 14.62 -17.70 -14.98
C TYR A 131 15.01 -17.10 -16.33
N LEU A 132 15.91 -16.13 -16.30
CA LEU A 132 16.47 -15.50 -17.48
C LEU A 132 17.87 -16.05 -17.75
N LYS A 133 18.18 -16.28 -19.03
CA LYS A 133 19.49 -16.77 -19.48
C LYS A 133 19.98 -15.98 -20.68
N PHE A 134 21.17 -15.39 -20.56
CA PHE A 134 21.71 -14.57 -21.62
C PHE A 134 22.00 -15.36 -22.90
N ASN A 135 21.38 -14.97 -24.00
CA ASN A 135 21.59 -15.54 -25.32
C ASN A 135 22.59 -14.69 -26.12
N ARG A 136 23.81 -15.19 -26.26
CA ARG A 136 24.89 -14.48 -26.98
C ARG A 136 24.57 -14.22 -28.44
N THR A 137 23.70 -15.02 -29.07
CA THR A 137 23.39 -14.91 -30.49
C THR A 137 22.52 -13.68 -30.78
N ILE A 138 21.60 -13.36 -29.89
CA ILE A 138 20.70 -12.21 -30.03
C ILE A 138 21.10 -11.01 -29.18
N GLY A 139 22.03 -11.19 -28.22
CA GLY A 139 22.45 -10.15 -27.31
C GLY A 139 21.37 -9.73 -26.29
N ALA A 140 20.46 -10.63 -25.93
CA ALA A 140 19.35 -10.42 -24.99
C ALA A 140 19.06 -11.71 -24.23
N ASP A 141 18.19 -11.64 -23.21
CA ASP A 141 17.89 -12.79 -22.38
C ASP A 141 16.76 -13.66 -22.94
N ASP A 142 16.94 -14.96 -22.88
CA ASP A 142 15.89 -15.94 -23.09
C ASP A 142 15.17 -16.24 -21.78
N GLY A 143 13.86 -16.30 -21.83
CA GLY A 143 13.03 -16.82 -20.73
C GLY A 143 13.02 -18.34 -20.74
N CYS A 144 13.53 -18.95 -19.68
CA CYS A 144 13.66 -20.38 -19.52
C CYS A 144 12.78 -20.92 -18.38
N VAL A 145 12.28 -22.13 -18.52
CA VAL A 145 11.57 -22.87 -17.48
C VAL A 145 12.16 -24.25 -17.32
N CYS A 146 12.28 -24.71 -16.08
CA CYS A 146 12.65 -26.08 -15.74
C CYS A 146 11.63 -26.66 -14.75
N ASP A 147 11.15 -27.85 -15.09
CA ASP A 147 10.50 -28.74 -14.14
C ASP A 147 11.57 -29.70 -13.59
N PRO A 148 11.93 -29.64 -12.30
CA PRO A 148 12.94 -30.51 -11.74
C PRO A 148 12.60 -32.00 -11.78
N ASP A 149 11.31 -32.37 -11.84
CA ASP A 149 10.89 -33.77 -11.96
C ASP A 149 11.22 -34.36 -13.33
N ASP A 150 10.97 -33.60 -14.39
CA ASP A 150 11.26 -34.00 -15.77
C ASP A 150 12.73 -33.73 -16.17
N LYS A 151 13.43 -32.91 -15.41
CA LYS A 151 14.79 -32.40 -15.71
C LYS A 151 14.90 -31.78 -17.10
N LYS A 152 13.79 -31.29 -17.63
CA LYS A 152 13.73 -30.69 -18.94
C LYS A 152 13.76 -29.17 -18.83
N ILE A 153 14.78 -28.56 -19.42
CA ILE A 153 14.82 -27.11 -19.62
C ILE A 153 14.19 -26.81 -20.98
N SER A 154 13.31 -25.83 -21.02
CA SER A 154 12.75 -25.31 -22.25
C SER A 154 12.76 -23.77 -22.24
N THR A 155 13.05 -23.19 -23.41
CA THR A 155 12.91 -21.75 -23.65
C THR A 155 11.48 -21.46 -24.03
N PHE A 156 10.79 -20.62 -23.28
CA PHE A 156 9.42 -20.22 -23.59
C PHE A 156 9.36 -18.94 -24.42
N ALA A 157 10.36 -18.07 -24.35
CA ALA A 157 10.45 -16.86 -25.16
C ALA A 157 11.89 -16.35 -25.27
N GLU A 158 12.18 -15.61 -26.36
CA GLU A 158 13.41 -14.85 -26.56
C GLU A 158 13.19 -13.38 -26.23
N ASN A 159 14.24 -12.65 -25.86
CA ASN A 159 14.27 -11.22 -25.54
C ASN A 159 13.32 -10.85 -24.40
N VAL A 160 13.40 -11.60 -23.30
CA VAL A 160 12.63 -11.40 -22.08
C VAL A 160 13.42 -10.51 -21.11
N SER A 161 12.78 -9.49 -20.56
CA SER A 161 13.41 -8.57 -19.61
C SER A 161 13.04 -8.83 -18.14
N THR A 162 11.86 -9.40 -17.90
CA THR A 162 11.35 -9.63 -16.54
C THR A 162 10.34 -10.78 -16.54
N VAL A 163 10.35 -11.60 -15.52
CA VAL A 163 9.37 -12.68 -15.28
C VAL A 163 8.63 -12.42 -13.97
N TYR A 164 7.31 -12.59 -14.00
CA TYR A 164 6.42 -12.49 -12.85
C TYR A 164 5.75 -13.85 -12.63
N THR A 165 6.05 -14.48 -11.51
CA THR A 165 5.38 -15.71 -11.06
C THR A 165 4.20 -15.36 -10.16
N LEU A 166 3.11 -16.11 -10.26
CA LEU A 166 1.95 -16.01 -9.37
C LEU A 166 1.88 -17.26 -8.51
N ASP A 167 1.83 -17.10 -7.19
CA ASP A 167 1.81 -18.21 -6.24
C ASP A 167 0.60 -19.13 -6.49
N GLY A 168 0.85 -20.45 -6.60
CA GLY A 168 -0.21 -21.42 -6.84
C GLY A 168 -0.84 -21.40 -8.24
N ALA A 169 -0.31 -20.60 -9.18
CA ALA A 169 -0.76 -20.58 -10.57
C ALA A 169 0.21 -21.35 -11.48
N ASP A 170 -0.35 -22.15 -12.41
CA ASP A 170 0.43 -22.85 -13.45
C ASP A 170 0.91 -21.92 -14.56
N GLU A 171 0.63 -20.64 -14.46
CA GLU A 171 0.97 -19.63 -15.45
C GLU A 171 1.90 -18.56 -14.88
N ILE A 172 2.66 -17.95 -15.77
CA ILE A 172 3.48 -16.79 -15.48
C ILE A 172 3.17 -15.66 -16.44
N TYR A 173 3.56 -14.47 -16.04
CA TYR A 173 3.61 -13.31 -16.93
C TYR A 173 5.06 -12.88 -17.14
N PHE A 174 5.36 -12.33 -18.30
CA PHE A 174 6.70 -11.82 -18.59
C PHE A 174 6.67 -10.63 -19.55
N ILE A 175 7.68 -9.78 -19.42
CA ILE A 175 7.87 -8.65 -20.33
C ILE A 175 8.86 -9.05 -21.43
N LYS A 176 8.46 -8.82 -22.68
CA LYS A 176 9.32 -8.90 -23.86
C LYS A 176 9.55 -7.50 -24.42
N MET A 177 10.80 -7.23 -24.79
CA MET A 177 11.16 -5.95 -25.40
C MET A 177 11.00 -6.01 -26.93
N HIS A 178 10.26 -5.08 -27.50
CA HIS A 178 10.13 -4.85 -28.93
C HIS A 178 10.65 -3.45 -29.29
N GLY A 179 11.96 -3.29 -29.46
CA GLY A 179 12.63 -2.00 -29.43
C GLY A 179 12.45 -1.37 -28.05
N ASP A 180 11.92 -0.13 -28.00
CA ASP A 180 11.65 0.57 -26.74
C ASP A 180 10.29 0.20 -26.12
N ASN A 181 9.49 -0.63 -26.79
CA ASN A 181 8.15 -0.99 -26.31
C ASN A 181 8.21 -2.24 -25.41
N ARG A 182 7.63 -2.14 -24.23
CA ARG A 182 7.42 -3.25 -23.30
C ARG A 182 6.10 -3.94 -23.62
N VAL A 183 6.13 -5.23 -23.91
CA VAL A 183 4.95 -6.04 -24.21
C VAL A 183 4.83 -7.12 -23.14
N LEU A 184 3.70 -7.15 -22.46
CA LEU A 184 3.37 -8.16 -21.46
C LEU A 184 2.79 -9.39 -22.16
N TYR A 185 3.33 -10.55 -21.86
CA TYR A 185 2.87 -11.85 -22.31
C TYR A 185 2.44 -12.69 -21.11
N ARG A 186 1.48 -13.59 -21.36
CA ARG A 186 1.09 -14.68 -20.48
C ARG A 186 1.62 -15.98 -21.07
N PHE A 187 2.12 -16.88 -20.21
CA PHE A 187 2.56 -18.22 -20.58
C PHE A 187 1.97 -19.24 -19.60
N ASP A 188 1.19 -20.17 -20.11
CA ASP A 188 0.47 -21.22 -19.38
C ASP A 188 1.10 -22.62 -19.55
N GLY A 189 2.33 -22.67 -20.05
CA GLY A 189 3.07 -23.91 -20.28
C GLY A 189 3.10 -24.35 -21.75
N ASP A 190 2.23 -23.82 -22.60
CA ASP A 190 2.19 -24.19 -24.04
C ASP A 190 2.85 -23.13 -24.92
N GLN A 191 2.16 -22.05 -25.20
CA GLN A 191 2.64 -20.96 -26.05
C GLN A 191 2.40 -19.61 -25.40
N PRO A 192 3.36 -18.67 -25.48
CA PRO A 192 3.15 -17.31 -25.02
C PRO A 192 2.03 -16.60 -25.79
N THR A 193 1.12 -16.00 -25.05
CA THR A 193 0.04 -15.17 -25.60
C THR A 193 0.23 -13.72 -25.19
N GLU A 194 0.09 -12.79 -26.14
CA GLU A 194 0.21 -11.37 -25.85
C GLU A 194 -0.95 -10.91 -24.97
N ALA A 195 -0.66 -10.33 -23.81
CA ALA A 195 -1.64 -9.79 -22.86
C ALA A 195 -1.84 -8.29 -23.03
N ALA A 196 -0.74 -7.51 -23.19
CA ALA A 196 -0.81 -6.06 -23.35
C ALA A 196 0.44 -5.49 -24.02
N ARG A 197 0.29 -4.36 -24.73
CA ARG A 197 1.41 -3.57 -25.31
C ARG A 197 1.58 -2.24 -24.60
N ASN A 198 2.80 -1.68 -24.72
CA ASN A 198 3.18 -0.38 -24.16
C ASN A 198 3.00 -0.31 -22.65
N VAL A 199 3.31 -1.43 -21.97
CA VAL A 199 3.19 -1.56 -20.52
C VAL A 199 4.27 -0.70 -19.85
N THR A 200 3.88 0.10 -18.87
CA THR A 200 4.78 0.96 -18.10
C THR A 200 5.20 0.29 -16.80
N ASP A 201 4.26 -0.19 -16.02
CA ASP A 201 4.48 -0.77 -14.71
C ASP A 201 3.66 -2.05 -14.52
N VAL A 202 4.20 -2.98 -13.72
CA VAL A 202 3.58 -4.26 -13.38
C VAL A 202 3.85 -4.56 -11.91
N TYR A 203 2.79 -4.89 -11.18
CA TYR A 203 2.80 -5.24 -9.76
C TYR A 203 2.20 -6.63 -9.59
N ALA A 204 2.97 -7.57 -9.03
CA ALA A 204 2.51 -8.92 -8.75
C ALA A 204 2.09 -9.04 -7.27
N TYR A 205 0.90 -9.56 -7.02
CA TYR A 205 0.36 -9.81 -5.69
C TYR A 205 0.28 -11.31 -5.45
N ASN A 206 1.21 -11.79 -4.63
CA ASN A 206 1.42 -13.18 -4.29
C ASN A 206 1.06 -13.48 -2.83
N GLY A 207 0.92 -14.76 -2.49
CA GLY A 207 0.67 -15.22 -1.14
C GLY A 207 -0.75 -14.96 -0.64
N ILE A 208 -1.72 -14.94 -1.54
CA ILE A 208 -3.14 -14.69 -1.31
C ILE A 208 -3.98 -15.75 -2.02
N GLU A 209 -5.28 -15.86 -1.68
CA GLU A 209 -6.18 -16.86 -2.25
C GLU A 209 -6.31 -16.76 -3.78
N LYS A 210 -6.29 -15.52 -4.31
CA LYS A 210 -6.34 -15.25 -5.76
C LYS A 210 -5.17 -14.35 -6.17
N PRO A 211 -4.02 -14.93 -6.48
CA PRO A 211 -2.89 -14.16 -6.95
C PRO A 211 -3.21 -13.49 -8.29
N HIS A 212 -2.72 -12.25 -8.46
CA HIS A 212 -3.01 -11.46 -9.65
C HIS A 212 -1.92 -10.44 -9.94
N LEU A 213 -1.95 -9.91 -11.15
CA LEU A 213 -1.18 -8.75 -11.56
C LEU A 213 -2.07 -7.52 -11.65
N ILE A 214 -1.55 -6.37 -11.27
CA ILE A 214 -2.06 -5.06 -11.67
C ILE A 214 -1.00 -4.43 -12.55
N PHE A 215 -1.39 -3.92 -13.72
CA PHE A 215 -0.44 -3.29 -14.62
C PHE A 215 -1.02 -2.05 -15.30
N GLU A 216 -0.11 -1.17 -15.66
CA GLU A 216 -0.41 0.07 -16.38
C GLU A 216 0.15 0.01 -17.79
N ARG A 217 -0.56 0.62 -18.73
CA ARG A 217 -0.03 0.89 -20.07
C ARG A 217 -0.35 2.33 -20.49
N LYS A 218 0.46 2.88 -21.38
CA LYS A 218 0.20 4.23 -21.93
C LYS A 218 -1.13 4.24 -22.65
N SER A 219 -2.00 5.16 -22.27
CA SER A 219 -3.27 5.38 -22.96
C SER A 219 -3.01 5.89 -24.37
N GLN A 220 -3.76 5.35 -25.34
CA GLN A 220 -3.75 5.84 -26.72
C GLN A 220 -4.66 7.07 -26.90
N ALA A 221 -5.57 7.31 -25.97
CA ALA A 221 -6.61 8.32 -26.07
C ALA A 221 -6.24 9.68 -25.47
N SER A 222 -5.30 9.74 -24.50
CA SER A 222 -4.95 10.99 -23.82
C SER A 222 -3.46 11.10 -23.51
N ASN A 223 -2.89 12.31 -23.70
CA ASN A 223 -1.51 12.59 -23.32
C ASN A 223 -1.34 12.57 -21.78
N GLY A 224 -0.52 11.64 -21.29
CA GLY A 224 -0.11 11.58 -19.87
C GLY A 224 -1.00 10.74 -18.96
N ALA A 225 -2.12 10.19 -19.45
CA ALA A 225 -2.92 9.22 -18.71
C ALA A 225 -2.48 7.78 -19.03
N THR A 226 -2.75 6.88 -18.11
CA THR A 226 -2.50 5.45 -18.24
C THR A 226 -3.81 4.65 -18.22
N GLU A 227 -3.82 3.53 -18.91
CA GLU A 227 -4.87 2.53 -18.77
C GLU A 227 -4.44 1.55 -17.69
N LEU A 228 -5.33 1.29 -16.72
CA LEU A 228 -5.09 0.43 -15.57
C LEU A 228 -5.83 -0.89 -15.76
N TYR A 229 -5.12 -2.00 -15.59
CA TYR A 229 -5.64 -3.36 -15.76
C TYR A 229 -5.38 -4.22 -14.55
N ILE A 230 -6.24 -5.23 -14.35
CA ILE A 230 -6.02 -6.36 -13.46
C ILE A 230 -6.05 -7.66 -14.26
N ALA A 231 -5.18 -8.61 -13.92
CA ALA A 231 -5.16 -9.95 -14.49
C ALA A 231 -5.08 -10.98 -13.36
N GLU A 232 -6.20 -11.62 -13.03
CA GLU A 232 -6.24 -12.74 -12.08
C GLU A 232 -5.61 -13.98 -12.73
N ALA A 233 -5.02 -14.85 -11.92
CA ALA A 233 -4.49 -16.13 -12.37
C ALA A 233 -5.58 -16.95 -13.08
N GLY A 234 -5.28 -17.45 -14.27
CA GLY A 234 -6.25 -18.15 -15.13
C GLY A 234 -7.19 -17.25 -15.93
N GLY A 235 -7.22 -15.92 -15.67
CA GLY A 235 -8.11 -14.95 -16.30
C GLY A 235 -7.49 -14.22 -17.50
N GLN A 236 -8.32 -13.47 -18.21
CA GLN A 236 -7.86 -12.47 -19.18
C GLN A 236 -7.74 -11.12 -18.47
N PRO A 237 -6.81 -10.25 -18.89
CA PRO A 237 -6.73 -8.89 -18.37
C PRO A 237 -8.05 -8.13 -18.48
N GLU A 238 -8.50 -7.57 -17.38
CA GLU A 238 -9.70 -6.72 -17.29
C GLU A 238 -9.28 -5.26 -17.17
N LEU A 239 -9.88 -4.38 -17.99
CA LEU A 239 -9.66 -2.94 -17.92
C LEU A 239 -10.42 -2.37 -16.72
N ILE A 240 -9.69 -1.77 -15.78
CA ILE A 240 -10.26 -1.05 -14.63
C ILE A 240 -10.58 0.40 -15.02
N CYS A 241 -9.62 1.08 -15.68
CA CYS A 241 -9.73 2.48 -16.05
C CYS A 241 -8.90 2.78 -17.31
N ASP A 242 -9.41 3.64 -18.19
CA ASP A 242 -8.76 4.03 -19.45
C ASP A 242 -7.97 5.36 -19.37
N ASN A 243 -8.06 6.08 -18.25
CA ASN A 243 -7.49 7.43 -18.08
C ASN A 243 -7.01 7.71 -16.65
N ALA A 244 -6.44 6.72 -15.96
CA ALA A 244 -5.84 6.90 -14.66
C ALA A 244 -4.63 7.84 -14.74
N VAL A 245 -4.50 8.75 -13.77
CA VAL A 245 -3.36 9.67 -13.64
C VAL A 245 -2.52 9.38 -12.41
N SER A 246 -3.07 8.63 -11.44
CA SER A 246 -2.37 8.17 -10.25
C SER A 246 -3.08 6.94 -9.67
N VAL A 247 -2.33 6.03 -9.06
CA VAL A 247 -2.84 4.81 -8.41
C VAL A 247 -2.17 4.64 -7.05
N MET A 248 -2.95 4.25 -6.02
CA MET A 248 -2.45 4.06 -4.65
C MET A 248 -2.09 2.59 -4.40
N TYR A 249 -0.99 2.12 -4.94
CA TYR A 249 -0.52 0.73 -4.77
C TYR A 249 -0.16 0.40 -3.32
N ASP A 250 0.44 1.33 -2.58
CA ASP A 250 0.87 1.11 -1.18
C ASP A 250 -0.30 0.84 -0.22
N ASN A 251 -1.49 1.33 -0.56
CA ASN A 251 -2.71 1.12 0.23
C ASN A 251 -3.49 -0.11 -0.22
N TYR A 252 -3.17 -0.69 -1.36
CA TYR A 252 -3.89 -1.84 -1.88
C TYR A 252 -3.52 -3.11 -1.11
N LYS A 253 -4.54 -3.74 -0.58
CA LYS A 253 -4.46 -5.10 -0.03
C LYS A 253 -5.31 -6.04 -0.87
N PRO A 254 -4.81 -7.21 -1.24
CA PRO A 254 -5.56 -8.19 -2.01
C PRO A 254 -6.93 -8.51 -1.41
N GLY A 255 -7.96 -8.49 -2.25
CA GLY A 255 -9.35 -8.62 -1.82
C GLY A 255 -9.99 -7.33 -1.28
N GLY A 256 -9.22 -6.26 -1.17
CA GLY A 256 -9.66 -4.93 -0.78
C GLY A 256 -9.91 -3.99 -1.96
N SER A 257 -9.86 -2.70 -1.68
CA SER A 257 -10.11 -1.62 -2.64
C SER A 257 -8.81 -1.10 -3.25
N LEU A 258 -8.71 -1.08 -4.59
CA LEU A 258 -7.63 -0.38 -5.30
C LEU A 258 -8.10 1.03 -5.65
N TYR A 259 -7.45 2.04 -5.06
CA TYR A 259 -7.79 3.43 -5.31
C TYR A 259 -6.97 4.00 -6.46
N TYR A 260 -7.64 4.75 -7.32
CA TYR A 260 -7.01 5.46 -8.44
C TYR A 260 -7.72 6.78 -8.73
N PHE A 261 -7.06 7.64 -9.48
CA PHE A 261 -7.54 8.98 -9.78
C PHE A 261 -7.57 9.21 -11.27
N THR A 262 -8.62 9.89 -11.71
CA THR A 262 -8.73 10.41 -13.07
C THR A 262 -8.67 11.93 -13.04
N SER A 263 -8.26 12.55 -14.12
CA SER A 263 -8.28 14.01 -14.25
C SER A 263 -9.26 14.46 -15.33
N SER A 264 -9.87 15.58 -15.08
CA SER A 264 -10.67 16.34 -16.02
C SER A 264 -10.27 17.81 -15.98
N GLN A 265 -10.75 18.59 -16.93
CA GLN A 265 -10.65 20.04 -16.89
C GLN A 265 -12.02 20.59 -16.52
N GLU A 266 -12.08 21.28 -15.39
CA GLU A 266 -13.30 21.96 -14.96
C GLU A 266 -13.26 23.41 -15.41
N SER A 267 -14.31 23.85 -16.13
CA SER A 267 -14.44 25.23 -16.57
C SER A 267 -14.85 26.15 -15.41
N VAL A 268 -14.07 27.19 -15.19
CA VAL A 268 -14.31 28.19 -14.14
C VAL A 268 -14.70 29.50 -14.78
N SER A 269 -15.75 30.14 -14.27
CA SER A 269 -16.08 31.50 -14.67
C SER A 269 -15.03 32.46 -14.16
N TRP A 270 -14.54 33.34 -15.01
CA TRP A 270 -13.60 34.38 -14.59
C TRP A 270 -14.19 35.29 -13.50
N SER A 271 -15.49 35.54 -13.53
CA SER A 271 -16.19 36.36 -12.53
C SER A 271 -16.16 35.76 -11.12
N TYR A 272 -15.82 34.47 -10.99
CA TYR A 272 -15.65 33.82 -9.68
C TYR A 272 -14.35 34.24 -8.99
N VAL A 273 -13.30 34.48 -9.76
CA VAL A 273 -11.95 34.79 -9.24
C VAL A 273 -11.55 36.25 -9.42
N ILE A 274 -12.23 37.00 -10.29
CA ILE A 274 -11.98 38.42 -10.55
C ILE A 274 -13.21 39.21 -10.12
N SER A 275 -13.04 40.07 -9.12
CA SER A 275 -14.11 40.95 -8.63
C SER A 275 -14.44 42.02 -9.65
N ASP A 276 -15.67 42.05 -10.15
CA ASP A 276 -16.19 43.10 -11.00
C ASP A 276 -17.15 44.00 -10.22
N SER A 277 -16.58 44.93 -9.47
CA SER A 277 -17.36 45.90 -8.68
C SER A 277 -17.92 47.07 -9.53
N TYR A 278 -17.62 47.10 -10.83
CA TYR A 278 -17.97 48.22 -11.70
C TYR A 278 -19.24 48.03 -12.51
N GLU A 279 -19.88 46.85 -12.46
CA GLU A 279 -21.08 46.57 -13.24
C GLU A 279 -22.24 47.55 -12.98
N GLU A 280 -22.42 47.99 -11.74
CA GLU A 280 -23.41 49.01 -11.40
C GLU A 280 -22.90 50.45 -11.66
N SER A 281 -21.63 50.71 -11.39
CA SER A 281 -21.05 52.06 -11.61
C SER A 281 -20.93 52.44 -13.09
N ASP A 282 -20.85 51.42 -13.97
CA ASP A 282 -20.80 51.61 -15.42
C ASP A 282 -22.20 51.87 -16.02
N LYS A 283 -23.29 51.58 -15.27
CA LYS A 283 -24.65 51.87 -15.69
C LYS A 283 -24.84 53.38 -15.81
N GLY A 284 -25.21 53.83 -17.00
CA GLY A 284 -25.46 55.25 -17.25
C GLY A 284 -24.24 56.03 -17.73
N VAL A 285 -23.03 55.45 -17.71
CA VAL A 285 -21.87 56.12 -18.31
C VAL A 285 -21.99 56.08 -19.83
N THR A 286 -22.25 57.23 -20.41
CA THR A 286 -22.41 57.43 -21.86
C THR A 286 -21.32 58.37 -22.39
N ARG A 287 -21.10 58.32 -23.71
CA ARG A 287 -20.10 59.20 -24.33
C ARG A 287 -20.48 60.67 -24.07
N PRO A 288 -19.64 61.42 -23.36
CA PRO A 288 -19.93 62.81 -23.07
C PRO A 288 -19.91 63.65 -24.35
N ARG A 289 -20.90 64.52 -24.49
CA ARG A 289 -20.92 65.51 -25.58
C ARG A 289 -20.21 66.74 -25.13
N ARG A 290 -19.25 67.24 -25.93
CA ARG A 290 -18.47 68.41 -25.62
C ARG A 290 -19.33 69.67 -25.37
N THR A 291 -20.52 69.73 -26.01
CA THR A 291 -21.52 70.81 -25.85
C THR A 291 -22.11 70.87 -24.47
N ASP A 292 -22.21 69.78 -23.77
CA ASP A 292 -22.89 69.72 -22.46
C ASP A 292 -21.98 70.23 -21.33
N TYR A 293 -20.68 70.40 -21.61
CA TYR A 293 -19.62 70.86 -20.69
C TYR A 293 -18.94 72.18 -21.14
N PHE A 294 -19.50 72.84 -22.09
CA PHE A 294 -18.93 74.06 -22.62
C PHE A 294 -19.29 75.28 -21.74
N SER A 295 -18.29 76.03 -21.29
CA SER A 295 -18.44 77.25 -20.57
C SER A 295 -17.80 78.39 -21.32
N PHE A 296 -18.01 79.67 -20.93
CA PHE A 296 -17.40 80.87 -21.53
C PHE A 296 -15.87 80.84 -21.51
N PHE A 297 -15.23 80.06 -20.67
CA PHE A 297 -13.78 79.88 -20.54
C PHE A 297 -13.24 78.60 -21.21
N GLY A 298 -14.04 77.94 -22.03
CA GLY A 298 -13.65 76.72 -22.71
C GLY A 298 -14.31 75.45 -22.18
N VAL A 299 -13.76 74.28 -22.51
CA VAL A 299 -14.28 72.95 -22.03
C VAL A 299 -13.84 72.75 -20.60
N SER A 300 -14.79 72.44 -19.73
CA SER A 300 -14.53 72.23 -18.30
C SER A 300 -13.66 71.00 -18.02
N ALA A 301 -13.00 70.98 -16.85
CA ALA A 301 -12.29 69.80 -16.34
C ALA A 301 -13.19 68.60 -16.22
N GLU A 302 -14.46 68.81 -15.93
CA GLU A 302 -15.54 67.80 -15.80
C GLU A 302 -15.75 67.04 -17.10
N TYR A 303 -15.59 67.65 -18.29
CA TYR A 303 -15.63 66.94 -19.57
C TYR A 303 -14.49 65.93 -19.71
N ASN A 304 -13.30 66.34 -19.33
CA ASN A 304 -12.13 65.44 -19.40
C ASN A 304 -12.27 64.26 -18.42
N GLU A 305 -12.83 64.50 -17.25
CA GLU A 305 -13.13 63.45 -16.29
C GLU A 305 -14.21 62.50 -16.80
N ALA A 306 -15.36 63.01 -17.31
CA ALA A 306 -16.41 62.21 -17.93
C ALA A 306 -15.91 61.43 -19.16
N LEU A 307 -14.98 62.01 -19.95
CA LEU A 307 -14.40 61.34 -21.09
C LEU A 307 -13.47 60.19 -20.66
N ARG A 308 -12.69 60.38 -19.61
CA ARG A 308 -11.85 59.32 -19.03
C ARG A 308 -12.72 58.19 -18.50
N ALA A 309 -13.75 58.50 -17.70
CA ALA A 309 -14.68 57.49 -17.19
C ALA A 309 -15.35 56.67 -18.31
N TYR A 310 -15.70 57.34 -19.43
CA TYR A 310 -16.24 56.65 -20.60
C TYR A 310 -15.18 55.77 -21.32
N GLN A 311 -13.95 56.22 -21.42
CA GLN A 311 -12.86 55.44 -21.99
C GLN A 311 -12.55 54.21 -21.15
N ASP A 312 -12.46 54.38 -19.84
CA ASP A 312 -12.23 53.28 -18.91
C ASP A 312 -13.37 52.24 -18.96
N LYS A 313 -14.64 52.69 -19.09
CA LYS A 313 -15.78 51.81 -19.33
C LYS A 313 -15.62 50.99 -20.61
N LEU A 314 -15.22 51.61 -21.73
CA LEU A 314 -15.00 50.91 -23.00
C LEU A 314 -13.94 49.81 -22.86
N ILE A 315 -12.85 50.11 -22.15
CA ILE A 315 -11.80 49.12 -21.88
C ILE A 315 -12.36 47.96 -21.01
N ARG A 316 -13.11 48.25 -19.96
CA ARG A 316 -13.76 47.21 -19.13
C ARG A 316 -14.74 46.34 -19.92
N ASP A 317 -15.56 46.97 -20.81
CA ASP A 317 -16.50 46.23 -21.68
C ASP A 317 -15.75 45.32 -22.65
N GLU A 318 -14.62 45.76 -23.20
CA GLU A 318 -13.75 44.96 -24.06
C GLU A 318 -13.10 43.81 -23.29
N ILE A 319 -12.61 44.05 -22.08
CA ILE A 319 -12.05 43.03 -21.19
C ILE A 319 -13.10 41.97 -20.87
N ARG A 320 -14.31 42.37 -20.45
CA ARG A 320 -15.41 41.42 -20.16
C ARG A 320 -15.78 40.57 -21.36
N ALA A 321 -15.87 41.19 -22.56
CA ALA A 321 -16.16 40.48 -23.79
C ALA A 321 -15.09 39.41 -24.08
N ALA A 322 -13.82 39.77 -23.98
CA ALA A 322 -12.69 38.87 -24.25
C ALA A 322 -12.58 37.73 -23.19
N LEU A 323 -12.80 38.06 -21.92
CA LEU A 323 -12.83 37.05 -20.85
C LEU A 323 -14.00 36.05 -21.05
N ASN A 324 -15.20 36.56 -21.40
CA ASN A 324 -16.35 35.69 -21.69
C ASN A 324 -16.11 34.80 -22.91
N GLU A 325 -15.49 35.30 -23.95
CA GLU A 325 -15.09 34.51 -25.13
C GLU A 325 -14.07 33.43 -24.74
N SER A 326 -13.08 33.74 -23.93
CA SER A 326 -12.09 32.79 -23.44
C SER A 326 -12.70 31.70 -22.56
N VAL A 327 -13.71 32.02 -21.73
CA VAL A 327 -14.49 31.02 -20.96
C VAL A 327 -15.26 30.11 -21.91
N ALA A 328 -15.94 30.68 -22.90
CA ALA A 328 -16.69 29.91 -23.90
C ALA A 328 -15.81 28.97 -24.74
N ASN A 329 -14.55 29.35 -24.95
CA ASN A 329 -13.54 28.54 -25.63
C ASN A 329 -12.86 27.50 -24.68
N GLY A 330 -13.28 27.40 -23.41
CA GLY A 330 -12.68 26.46 -22.44
C GLY A 330 -11.27 26.86 -21.95
N GLU A 331 -10.86 28.11 -22.15
CA GLU A 331 -9.52 28.57 -21.81
C GLU A 331 -9.33 28.85 -20.31
N PHE A 332 -10.42 29.05 -19.58
CA PHE A 332 -10.45 29.15 -18.12
C PHE A 332 -10.86 27.81 -17.53
N SER A 333 -9.89 26.94 -17.31
CA SER A 333 -10.12 25.65 -16.69
C SER A 333 -9.05 25.36 -15.64
N VAL A 334 -9.45 24.64 -14.62
CA VAL A 334 -8.57 24.11 -13.57
C VAL A 334 -8.57 22.59 -13.66
N PRO A 335 -7.46 21.93 -13.35
CA PRO A 335 -7.44 20.48 -13.25
C PRO A 335 -8.32 20.07 -12.06
N ALA A 336 -9.29 19.22 -12.32
CA ALA A 336 -10.11 18.55 -11.31
C ALA A 336 -9.77 17.08 -11.30
N PHE A 337 -9.64 16.50 -10.12
CA PHE A 337 -9.35 15.08 -9.97
C PHE A 337 -10.49 14.40 -9.24
N THR A 338 -10.87 13.23 -9.74
CA THR A 338 -11.88 12.38 -9.12
C THR A 338 -11.23 11.09 -8.64
N ALA A 339 -11.48 10.73 -7.40
CA ALA A 339 -11.05 9.49 -6.79
C ALA A 339 -12.06 8.38 -7.04
N PHE A 340 -11.57 7.23 -7.47
CA PHE A 340 -12.32 5.99 -7.66
C PHE A 340 -11.69 4.85 -6.86
N ALA A 341 -12.48 3.82 -6.60
CA ALA A 341 -12.04 2.56 -6.06
C ALA A 341 -12.52 1.41 -6.93
N TYR A 342 -11.62 0.51 -7.30
CA TYR A 342 -11.97 -0.79 -7.86
C TYR A 342 -12.10 -1.80 -6.73
N THR A 343 -13.24 -2.46 -6.66
CA THR A 343 -13.61 -3.43 -5.62
C THR A 343 -14.12 -4.72 -6.25
N SER A 344 -14.42 -5.73 -5.46
CA SER A 344 -15.10 -6.95 -5.93
C SER A 344 -16.47 -6.70 -6.55
N SER A 345 -17.09 -5.55 -6.26
CA SER A 345 -18.38 -5.12 -6.84
C SER A 345 -18.22 -4.27 -8.11
N GLY A 346 -16.98 -3.98 -8.52
CA GLY A 346 -16.66 -3.11 -9.66
C GLY A 346 -16.12 -1.76 -9.25
N VAL A 347 -16.17 -0.80 -10.18
CA VAL A 347 -15.65 0.56 -10.00
C VAL A 347 -16.68 1.44 -9.31
N LEU A 348 -16.26 2.11 -8.23
CA LEU A 348 -17.07 3.03 -7.44
C LEU A 348 -16.38 4.39 -7.37
N LYS A 349 -17.13 5.47 -7.58
CA LYS A 349 -16.65 6.84 -7.37
C LYS A 349 -16.61 7.12 -5.87
N VAL A 350 -15.50 7.68 -5.36
CA VAL A 350 -15.29 7.94 -3.93
C VAL A 350 -15.37 9.43 -3.61
N ALA A 351 -14.73 10.28 -4.38
CA ALA A 351 -14.71 11.72 -4.14
C ALA A 351 -14.42 12.51 -5.42
N ASP A 352 -14.90 13.76 -5.45
CA ASP A 352 -14.50 14.80 -6.41
C ASP A 352 -13.52 15.78 -5.75
N ASP A 353 -12.86 16.59 -6.55
CA ASP A 353 -11.97 17.68 -6.14
C ASP A 353 -10.83 17.23 -5.20
N VAL A 354 -10.27 16.06 -5.50
CA VAL A 354 -9.18 15.43 -4.75
C VAL A 354 -7.85 15.66 -5.44
N ASP A 355 -6.91 16.32 -4.78
CA ASP A 355 -5.51 16.29 -5.23
C ASP A 355 -4.89 14.93 -4.86
N PRO A 356 -4.48 14.08 -5.83
CA PRO A 356 -3.90 12.76 -5.55
C PRO A 356 -2.68 12.79 -4.63
N THR A 357 -1.93 13.91 -4.63
CA THR A 357 -0.75 14.11 -3.78
C THR A 357 -1.10 14.45 -2.33
N LYS A 358 -2.37 14.70 -2.05
CA LYS A 358 -2.90 15.12 -0.75
C LYS A 358 -3.94 14.15 -0.20
N VAL A 359 -3.80 12.88 -0.52
CA VAL A 359 -4.55 11.78 0.11
C VAL A 359 -3.69 11.21 1.23
N TYR A 360 -4.22 11.18 2.44
CA TYR A 360 -3.49 10.82 3.66
C TYR A 360 -3.73 9.38 4.09
N SER A 361 -4.87 8.81 3.73
CA SER A 361 -5.23 7.42 4.02
C SER A 361 -6.39 6.95 3.15
N ALA A 362 -6.47 5.65 2.92
CA ALA A 362 -7.58 4.99 2.23
C ALA A 362 -7.97 3.72 2.98
N ALA A 363 -9.27 3.44 3.08
CA ALA A 363 -9.76 2.23 3.75
C ALA A 363 -9.41 1.00 2.91
N PRO A 364 -8.72 -0.01 3.47
CA PRO A 364 -8.28 -1.17 2.67
C PRO A 364 -9.45 -2.07 2.26
N TYR A 365 -10.48 -2.18 3.09
CA TYR A 365 -11.65 -3.05 2.88
C TYR A 365 -12.96 -2.34 3.19
N GLY A 366 -14.07 -3.01 2.94
CA GLY A 366 -15.41 -2.49 3.16
C GLY A 366 -15.85 -1.48 2.11
N GLU A 367 -16.69 -0.55 2.49
CA GLU A 367 -17.09 0.56 1.64
C GLU A 367 -15.89 1.47 1.38
N PRO A 368 -15.60 1.85 0.12
CA PRO A 368 -14.44 2.68 -0.20
C PRO A 368 -14.48 4.04 0.47
N LYS A 369 -13.40 4.40 1.18
CA LYS A 369 -13.25 5.66 1.90
C LYS A 369 -11.83 6.20 1.78
N ILE A 370 -11.70 7.54 1.73
CA ILE A 370 -10.40 8.23 1.74
C ILE A 370 -10.41 9.41 2.70
N ILE A 371 -9.24 9.73 3.25
CA ILE A 371 -8.97 10.99 3.96
C ILE A 371 -8.09 11.83 3.07
N PHE A 372 -8.53 13.02 2.74
CA PHE A 372 -7.85 13.87 1.79
C PHE A 372 -8.00 15.37 2.14
N GLU A 373 -7.22 16.20 1.47
CA GLU A 373 -7.38 17.63 1.50
C GLU A 373 -8.32 18.05 0.37
N SER A 374 -9.51 18.52 0.73
CA SER A 374 -10.49 19.05 -0.23
C SER A 374 -9.96 20.33 -0.85
N MET A 375 -10.18 20.50 -2.14
CA MET A 375 -9.74 21.66 -2.91
C MET A 375 -10.95 22.50 -3.27
N LYS A 376 -10.76 23.81 -3.28
CA LYS A 376 -11.77 24.75 -3.79
C LYS A 376 -11.12 25.85 -4.58
N VAL A 377 -11.88 26.45 -5.46
CA VAL A 377 -11.51 27.68 -6.13
C VAL A 377 -11.91 28.85 -5.24
N LEU A 378 -10.92 29.64 -4.81
CA LEU A 378 -11.22 30.88 -4.06
C LEU A 378 -11.90 31.90 -4.97
N GLY A 379 -12.95 32.52 -4.44
CA GLY A 379 -13.51 33.75 -5.01
C GLY A 379 -12.43 34.84 -5.02
N GLY A 380 -12.22 35.48 -6.19
CA GLY A 380 -11.10 36.39 -6.39
C GLY A 380 -11.26 37.72 -5.70
N GLU A 381 -10.13 38.24 -5.21
CA GLU A 381 -9.99 39.61 -4.71
C GLU A 381 -9.38 40.57 -5.77
N THR A 382 -9.06 40.06 -6.97
CA THR A 382 -8.42 40.86 -8.01
C THR A 382 -9.42 41.85 -8.59
N ALA A 383 -9.16 43.13 -8.39
CA ALA A 383 -10.01 44.19 -8.89
C ALA A 383 -9.91 44.31 -10.42
N MET A 384 -11.01 44.62 -11.08
CA MET A 384 -11.07 44.93 -12.52
C MET A 384 -10.10 46.02 -12.91
N ASP A 385 -9.81 46.98 -12.02
CA ASP A 385 -8.83 48.07 -12.23
C ASP A 385 -7.43 47.52 -12.59
N THR A 386 -6.98 46.42 -12.01
CA THR A 386 -5.72 45.78 -12.36
C THR A 386 -5.70 45.33 -13.82
N LEU A 387 -6.82 44.78 -14.30
CA LEU A 387 -6.96 44.34 -15.69
C LEU A 387 -6.98 45.53 -16.66
N VAL A 388 -7.67 46.63 -16.28
CA VAL A 388 -7.68 47.89 -17.04
C VAL A 388 -6.25 48.46 -17.17
N ASP A 389 -5.51 48.46 -16.08
CA ASP A 389 -4.09 48.92 -16.07
C ASP A 389 -3.22 48.07 -17.02
N ILE A 390 -3.40 46.75 -17.04
CA ILE A 390 -2.67 45.85 -17.94
C ILE A 390 -3.08 46.14 -19.40
N ALA A 391 -4.38 46.28 -19.68
CA ALA A 391 -4.88 46.57 -21.02
C ALA A 391 -4.34 47.90 -21.57
N GLN A 392 -4.29 48.95 -20.74
CA GLN A 392 -3.76 50.28 -21.11
C GLN A 392 -2.24 50.27 -21.36
N ARG A 393 -1.49 49.42 -20.63
CA ARG A 393 -0.02 49.34 -20.74
C ARG A 393 0.44 48.35 -21.81
N SER A 394 -0.38 47.38 -22.17
CA SER A 394 -0.02 46.27 -23.06
C SER A 394 -1.10 46.01 -24.11
N ASN A 395 -1.90 44.97 -23.90
CA ASN A 395 -3.02 44.57 -24.79
C ASN A 395 -3.95 43.58 -24.08
N ILE A 396 -5.09 43.27 -24.70
CA ILE A 396 -6.10 42.32 -24.17
C ILE A 396 -5.54 40.91 -24.04
N GLY A 397 -4.64 40.45 -24.88
CA GLY A 397 -4.01 39.11 -24.77
C GLY A 397 -3.24 38.94 -23.44
N GLU A 398 -2.52 39.97 -22.99
CA GLU A 398 -1.83 39.95 -21.69
C GLU A 398 -2.82 39.99 -20.52
N VAL A 399 -3.98 40.64 -20.68
CA VAL A 399 -5.07 40.61 -19.70
C VAL A 399 -5.60 39.16 -19.54
N ILE A 400 -5.91 38.49 -20.65
CA ILE A 400 -6.38 37.10 -20.64
C ILE A 400 -5.35 36.17 -19.97
N LYS A 401 -4.08 36.32 -20.34
CA LYS A 401 -2.98 35.53 -19.76
C LYS A 401 -2.85 35.74 -18.25
N TYR A 402 -2.93 37.00 -17.80
CA TYR A 402 -2.92 37.32 -16.37
C TYR A 402 -4.12 36.75 -15.65
N ALA A 403 -5.33 36.92 -16.19
CA ALA A 403 -6.55 36.37 -15.64
C ALA A 403 -6.49 34.84 -15.52
N LYS A 404 -5.99 34.12 -16.53
CA LYS A 404 -5.75 32.66 -16.48
C LYS A 404 -4.78 32.27 -15.36
N SER A 405 -3.70 33.05 -15.17
CA SER A 405 -2.74 32.77 -14.09
C SER A 405 -3.38 32.89 -12.70
N ILE A 406 -4.29 33.84 -12.51
CA ILE A 406 -5.03 34.02 -11.26
C ILE A 406 -5.97 32.84 -11.03
N VAL A 407 -6.74 32.43 -12.05
CA VAL A 407 -7.66 31.28 -11.95
C VAL A 407 -6.89 30.03 -11.51
N THR A 408 -5.74 29.75 -12.11
CA THR A 408 -4.91 28.60 -11.75
C THR A 408 -4.36 28.70 -10.31
N GLN A 409 -3.99 29.89 -9.85
CA GLN A 409 -3.48 30.12 -8.48
C GLN A 409 -4.59 30.17 -7.42
N SER A 410 -5.85 30.29 -7.83
CA SER A 410 -6.99 30.39 -6.93
C SER A 410 -7.48 29.03 -6.41
N VAL A 411 -6.90 27.92 -6.87
CA VAL A 411 -7.21 26.58 -6.32
C VAL A 411 -6.43 26.42 -5.01
N VAL A 412 -7.16 26.33 -3.93
CA VAL A 412 -6.59 26.22 -2.56
C VAL A 412 -7.25 25.10 -1.78
N SER A 413 -6.60 24.73 -0.68
CA SER A 413 -7.14 23.77 0.27
C SER A 413 -8.36 24.34 1.00
N ASP A 414 -9.45 23.58 1.02
CA ASP A 414 -10.66 23.88 1.83
C ASP A 414 -10.61 23.24 3.22
N GLY A 415 -9.61 22.44 3.50
CA GLY A 415 -9.45 21.69 4.73
C GLY A 415 -9.43 20.19 4.51
N MET A 416 -9.32 19.46 5.60
CA MET A 416 -9.36 18.00 5.54
C MET A 416 -10.80 17.50 5.49
N ALA A 417 -11.00 16.44 4.72
CA ALA A 417 -12.28 15.76 4.58
C ALA A 417 -12.12 14.24 4.59
N VAL A 418 -13.17 13.55 4.98
CA VAL A 418 -13.35 12.12 4.70
C VAL A 418 -14.44 11.99 3.65
N ALA A 419 -14.13 11.25 2.57
CA ALA A 419 -15.13 10.89 1.58
C ALA A 419 -15.34 9.38 1.55
N ALA A 420 -16.54 8.96 1.19
CA ALA A 420 -16.94 7.56 1.10
C ALA A 420 -17.90 7.33 -0.07
N ASN A 421 -17.87 6.12 -0.62
CA ASN A 421 -18.99 5.61 -1.41
C ASN A 421 -19.83 4.71 -0.52
N ILE A 422 -21.06 5.13 -0.23
CA ILE A 422 -21.99 4.41 0.63
C ILE A 422 -23.22 4.03 -0.18
N GLY A 423 -23.41 2.73 -0.38
CA GLY A 423 -24.53 2.22 -1.17
C GLY A 423 -24.60 2.76 -2.61
N GLY A 424 -23.47 3.11 -3.22
CA GLY A 424 -23.37 3.68 -4.57
C GLY A 424 -23.42 5.22 -4.62
N ALA A 425 -23.64 5.89 -3.49
CA ALA A 425 -23.65 7.35 -3.39
C ALA A 425 -22.32 7.87 -2.82
N THR A 426 -21.74 8.89 -3.45
CA THR A 426 -20.57 9.60 -2.94
C THR A 426 -21.01 10.61 -1.88
N VAL A 427 -20.37 10.53 -0.71
CA VAL A 427 -20.56 11.50 0.38
C VAL A 427 -19.19 12.04 0.81
N SER A 428 -19.16 13.30 1.27
CA SER A 428 -17.94 13.92 1.78
C SER A 428 -18.27 14.78 3.00
N HIS A 429 -17.49 14.62 4.06
CA HIS A 429 -17.69 15.32 5.32
C HIS A 429 -16.38 15.97 5.78
N PRO A 430 -16.42 17.19 6.35
CA PRO A 430 -15.25 17.81 6.93
C PRO A 430 -14.66 16.95 8.06
N LEU A 431 -13.35 16.81 8.08
CA LEU A 431 -12.58 16.20 9.16
C LEU A 431 -11.82 17.32 9.89
N GLY A 432 -12.49 17.95 10.88
CA GLY A 432 -11.92 19.06 11.64
C GLY A 432 -10.92 18.62 12.72
N GLY A 433 -10.22 19.60 13.30
CA GLY A 433 -9.40 19.40 14.50
C GLY A 433 -7.95 18.99 14.24
N TYR A 434 -7.57 18.61 13.04
CA TYR A 434 -6.24 18.07 12.75
C TYR A 434 -5.35 19.02 11.93
N ASP A 435 -4.10 19.16 12.36
CA ASP A 435 -3.05 19.80 11.55
C ASP A 435 -2.44 18.75 10.62
N LYS A 436 -2.70 18.91 9.31
CA LYS A 436 -2.24 17.98 8.26
C LYS A 436 -0.74 17.74 8.23
N SER A 437 0.06 18.74 8.60
CA SER A 437 1.52 18.64 8.58
C SER A 437 2.07 17.79 9.74
N ARG A 438 1.26 17.49 10.75
CA ARG A 438 1.64 16.86 12.00
C ARG A 438 0.81 15.62 12.33
N THR A 439 -0.13 15.24 11.47
CA THR A 439 -1.05 14.13 11.71
C THR A 439 -0.85 13.00 10.71
N LEU A 440 -0.79 11.79 11.23
CA LEU A 440 -0.77 10.55 10.46
C LEU A 440 -2.10 9.85 10.66
N PHE A 441 -2.71 9.42 9.57
CA PHE A 441 -4.02 8.79 9.58
C PHE A 441 -3.96 7.33 9.14
N SER A 442 -4.87 6.53 9.69
CA SER A 442 -5.20 5.20 9.20
C SER A 442 -6.67 4.90 9.42
N PHE A 443 -7.25 4.07 8.56
CA PHE A 443 -8.55 3.47 8.81
C PHE A 443 -8.39 2.14 9.55
N SER A 444 -9.43 1.74 10.32
CA SER A 444 -9.63 0.34 10.70
C SER A 444 -9.88 -0.52 9.45
N GLN A 445 -9.71 -1.82 9.56
CA GLN A 445 -9.87 -2.75 8.44
C GLN A 445 -11.25 -2.63 7.78
N ASP A 446 -12.31 -2.52 8.55
CA ASP A 446 -13.68 -2.34 8.07
C ASP A 446 -14.00 -0.93 7.57
N GLY A 447 -13.05 0.02 7.69
CA GLY A 447 -13.24 1.42 7.35
C GLY A 447 -14.25 2.16 8.25
N GLY A 448 -14.68 1.57 9.36
CA GLY A 448 -15.64 2.17 10.29
C GLY A 448 -15.05 3.19 11.25
N ARG A 449 -13.72 3.25 11.35
CA ARG A 449 -13.01 4.11 12.29
C ARG A 449 -11.78 4.73 11.66
N ILE A 450 -11.47 5.95 12.09
CA ILE A 450 -10.25 6.68 11.75
C ILE A 450 -9.37 6.75 13.00
N PHE A 451 -8.11 6.38 12.87
CA PHE A 451 -7.06 6.61 13.85
C PHE A 451 -6.21 7.79 13.40
N ALA A 452 -5.95 8.73 14.28
CA ALA A 452 -5.14 9.90 14.04
C ALA A 452 -4.02 10.02 15.09
N LEU A 453 -2.77 10.03 14.64
CA LEU A 453 -1.60 10.22 15.47
C LEU A 453 -1.02 11.61 15.20
N VAL A 454 -1.18 12.49 16.19
CA VAL A 454 -0.79 13.90 16.10
C VAL A 454 0.54 14.11 16.81
N ARG A 455 1.54 14.66 16.11
CA ARG A 455 2.82 15.05 16.71
C ARG A 455 2.66 16.28 17.58
N ASP A 456 3.34 16.29 18.73
CA ASP A 456 3.48 17.48 19.56
C ASP A 456 4.28 18.59 18.85
N SER A 457 4.35 19.78 19.48
CA SER A 457 5.06 20.92 18.90
C SER A 457 6.57 20.72 18.82
N ALA A 458 7.15 19.87 19.64
CA ALA A 458 8.56 19.51 19.63
C ALA A 458 8.88 18.42 18.59
N GLY A 459 7.86 17.71 18.08
CA GLY A 459 8.01 16.60 17.13
C GLY A 459 8.48 15.29 17.76
N GLU A 460 8.58 15.23 19.10
CA GLU A 460 9.17 14.11 19.83
C GLU A 460 8.16 13.06 20.26
N ARG A 461 6.89 13.44 20.46
CA ARG A 461 5.82 12.57 20.97
C ARG A 461 4.57 12.67 20.12
N LEU A 462 3.80 11.59 20.17
CA LEU A 462 2.52 11.49 19.48
C LEU A 462 1.38 11.38 20.50
N SER A 463 0.25 11.91 20.10
CA SER A 463 -1.04 11.71 20.79
C SER A 463 -1.97 10.97 19.84
N LEU A 464 -2.63 9.91 20.33
CA LEU A 464 -3.58 9.11 19.58
C LEU A 464 -4.98 9.64 19.82
N TYR A 465 -5.68 9.87 18.71
CA TYR A 465 -7.09 10.22 18.64
C TYR A 465 -7.84 9.24 17.75
N THR A 466 -9.15 9.19 17.92
CA THR A 466 -10.03 8.38 17.09
C THR A 466 -11.32 9.12 16.73
N ASN A 467 -11.85 8.81 15.54
CA ASN A 467 -13.18 9.20 15.09
C ASN A 467 -13.92 7.96 14.60
N THR A 468 -15.14 7.76 15.01
CA THR A 468 -16.01 6.70 14.46
C THR A 468 -16.82 7.29 13.30
N LEU A 469 -16.96 6.56 12.22
CA LEU A 469 -17.81 6.92 11.08
C LEU A 469 -19.21 6.31 11.28
N ASP A 470 -20.24 7.13 11.13
CA ASP A 470 -21.61 6.63 11.11
C ASP A 470 -21.94 5.96 9.76
N SER A 471 -23.16 5.42 9.64
CA SER A 471 -23.63 4.77 8.42
C SER A 471 -23.74 5.70 7.19
N SER A 472 -23.61 7.01 7.39
CA SER A 472 -23.55 8.01 6.32
C SER A 472 -22.12 8.47 6.03
N GLY A 473 -21.10 7.84 6.66
CA GLY A 473 -19.70 8.20 6.52
C GLY A 473 -19.29 9.47 7.26
N ASN A 474 -20.19 10.05 8.09
CA ASN A 474 -19.91 11.26 8.83
C ASN A 474 -19.04 10.96 10.06
N PRO A 475 -17.87 11.62 10.23
CA PRO A 475 -17.01 11.39 11.37
C PRO A 475 -17.64 11.94 12.66
N SER A 476 -17.58 11.15 13.74
CA SER A 476 -17.85 11.63 15.09
C SER A 476 -16.84 12.72 15.47
N GLY A 477 -17.10 13.43 16.57
CA GLY A 477 -16.09 14.30 17.16
C GLY A 477 -14.83 13.53 17.54
N GLU A 478 -13.71 14.22 17.51
CA GLU A 478 -12.40 13.70 17.95
C GLU A 478 -12.45 13.22 19.40
N VAL A 479 -12.01 11.99 19.64
CA VAL A 479 -11.88 11.41 20.99
C VAL A 479 -10.40 11.14 21.26
N GLY A 480 -9.84 11.81 22.27
CA GLY A 480 -8.47 11.56 22.74
C GLY A 480 -8.37 10.20 23.40
N VAL A 481 -7.42 9.38 22.95
CA VAL A 481 -7.18 8.01 23.45
C VAL A 481 -5.99 7.99 24.40
N ASP A 482 -4.82 8.45 23.96
CA ASP A 482 -3.61 8.43 24.76
C ASP A 482 -2.58 9.47 24.26
N THR A 483 -1.58 9.77 25.11
CA THR A 483 -0.52 10.73 24.84
C THR A 483 0.86 10.19 25.23
N GLY A 484 1.93 10.83 24.79
CA GLY A 484 3.29 10.44 25.15
C GLY A 484 3.81 9.22 24.41
N ILE A 485 3.23 8.93 23.24
CA ILE A 485 3.59 7.80 22.40
C ILE A 485 4.93 8.07 21.71
N SER A 486 5.88 7.14 21.85
CA SER A 486 7.22 7.22 21.25
C SER A 486 7.36 6.41 19.95
N SER A 487 6.60 5.34 19.82
CA SER A 487 6.59 4.46 18.64
C SER A 487 5.22 3.84 18.47
N TYR A 488 4.82 3.55 17.23
CA TYR A 488 3.51 2.99 16.93
C TYR A 488 3.57 2.13 15.65
N ARG A 489 2.55 1.27 15.51
CA ARG A 489 2.19 0.56 14.28
C ARG A 489 0.67 0.46 14.18
N PHE A 490 0.15 0.62 12.97
CA PHE A 490 -1.24 0.27 12.67
C PHE A 490 -1.33 -1.22 12.36
N THR A 491 -2.29 -1.90 12.96
CA THR A 491 -2.75 -3.24 12.56
C THR A 491 -4.02 -3.10 11.74
N GLU A 492 -4.63 -4.24 11.40
CA GLU A 492 -5.91 -4.23 10.68
C GLU A 492 -7.02 -3.51 11.48
N ASP A 493 -7.14 -3.78 12.78
CA ASP A 493 -8.24 -3.28 13.62
C ASP A 493 -7.79 -2.47 14.84
N SER A 494 -6.49 -2.25 15.02
CA SER A 494 -5.97 -1.59 16.20
C SER A 494 -4.75 -0.71 15.92
N VAL A 495 -4.35 0.05 16.92
CA VAL A 495 -3.08 0.76 16.94
C VAL A 495 -2.26 0.18 18.10
N VAL A 496 -1.13 -0.44 17.77
CA VAL A 496 -0.16 -0.86 18.78
C VAL A 496 0.86 0.26 18.98
N TYR A 497 1.14 0.62 20.22
CA TYR A 497 2.05 1.72 20.50
C TYR A 497 2.86 1.52 21.78
N LEU A 498 4.06 2.09 21.78
CA LEU A 498 4.95 2.15 22.91
C LEU A 498 4.85 3.54 23.55
N LYS A 499 4.59 3.57 24.84
CA LYS A 499 4.56 4.77 25.65
C LYS A 499 5.75 4.75 26.60
N SER A 500 6.71 5.63 26.40
CA SER A 500 7.91 5.70 27.22
C SER A 500 8.12 7.10 27.74
N ASP A 501 8.63 7.23 28.97
CA ASP A 501 9.07 8.51 29.52
C ASP A 501 10.30 9.04 28.77
N VAL A 502 10.41 10.36 28.68
CA VAL A 502 11.58 11.01 28.07
C VAL A 502 12.83 10.59 28.84
N GLY A 503 13.83 10.10 28.12
CA GLY A 503 15.12 9.67 28.70
C GLY A 503 15.14 8.27 29.31
N LYS A 504 14.01 7.57 29.39
CA LYS A 504 13.97 6.14 29.71
C LYS A 504 14.03 5.33 28.40
N GLY A 505 14.97 4.41 28.31
CA GLY A 505 15.10 3.49 27.17
C GLY A 505 14.02 2.41 27.13
N THR A 506 13.04 2.43 28.05
CA THR A 506 11.97 1.43 28.15
C THR A 506 10.62 2.10 28.36
N GLY A 507 9.55 1.43 28.00
CA GLY A 507 8.18 1.89 28.15
C GLY A 507 7.16 0.75 28.20
N ASP A 508 5.90 1.11 28.24
CA ASP A 508 4.80 0.16 28.22
C ASP A 508 4.21 0.07 26.82
N VAL A 509 3.94 -1.15 26.34
CA VAL A 509 3.28 -1.42 25.05
C VAL A 509 1.78 -1.57 25.27
N PHE A 510 1.02 -0.89 24.46
CA PHE A 510 -0.44 -0.93 24.46
C PHE A 510 -0.97 -1.27 23.07
N ALA A 511 -2.17 -1.86 23.01
CA ALA A 511 -2.99 -1.92 21.82
C ALA A 511 -4.32 -1.21 22.08
N TYR A 512 -4.71 -0.32 21.19
CA TYR A 512 -6.02 0.31 21.20
C TYR A 512 -6.88 -0.31 20.09
N ASN A 513 -7.93 -1.06 20.46
CA ASN A 513 -8.82 -1.78 19.55
C ASN A 513 -10.00 -0.93 19.06
N GLY A 514 -10.02 0.36 19.40
CA GLY A 514 -11.09 1.28 19.07
C GLY A 514 -12.10 1.51 20.20
N GLU A 515 -12.07 0.74 21.26
CA GLU A 515 -12.91 0.89 22.44
C GLU A 515 -12.07 1.21 23.67
N GLU A 516 -11.04 0.40 23.92
CA GLU A 516 -10.16 0.55 25.08
C GLU A 516 -8.68 0.31 24.73
N SER A 517 -7.80 0.89 25.52
CA SER A 517 -6.37 0.64 25.44
C SER A 517 -5.99 -0.50 26.40
N VAL A 518 -5.59 -1.62 25.83
CA VAL A 518 -5.14 -2.79 26.58
C VAL A 518 -3.62 -2.76 26.69
N LYS A 519 -3.09 -2.88 27.89
CA LYS A 519 -1.65 -2.99 28.12
C LYS A 519 -1.19 -4.40 27.76
N LEU A 520 -0.26 -4.51 26.80
CA LEU A 520 0.28 -5.78 26.32
C LEU A 520 1.55 -6.18 27.07
N ALA A 521 2.43 -5.21 27.35
CA ALA A 521 3.71 -5.45 28.00
C ALA A 521 4.17 -4.26 28.83
N ASN A 522 5.08 -4.51 29.77
CA ASN A 522 5.78 -3.48 30.51
C ASN A 522 7.29 -3.52 30.24
N ALA A 523 7.98 -2.43 30.52
CA ALA A 523 9.43 -2.33 30.41
C ALA A 523 10.01 -2.78 29.05
N ALA A 524 9.25 -2.60 27.96
CA ALA A 524 9.70 -2.90 26.61
C ALA A 524 10.66 -1.82 26.10
N ASN A 525 11.70 -2.23 25.38
CA ASN A 525 12.59 -1.32 24.66
C ASN A 525 12.06 -0.99 23.28
N ALA A 526 11.44 -1.96 22.60
CA ALA A 526 10.82 -1.83 21.31
C ALA A 526 9.72 -2.88 21.12
N PHE A 527 8.88 -2.69 20.11
CA PHE A 527 8.00 -3.72 19.60
C PHE A 527 7.99 -3.66 18.08
N LEU A 528 7.63 -4.77 17.45
CA LEU A 528 7.50 -4.95 16.02
C LEU A 528 6.16 -5.64 15.75
N LEU A 529 5.53 -5.28 14.65
CA LEU A 529 4.43 -6.04 14.07
C LEU A 529 5.00 -6.82 12.91
N GLU A 530 4.83 -8.11 13.00
CA GLU A 530 5.27 -9.01 11.96
C GLU A 530 4.07 -9.54 11.17
N LYS A 531 4.31 -10.24 10.09
CA LYS A 531 3.26 -10.81 9.25
C LYS A 531 2.29 -11.65 10.09
N GLY A 532 0.98 -11.45 9.88
CA GLY A 532 -0.07 -12.11 10.64
C GLY A 532 -0.42 -11.44 11.97
N ASP A 533 -0.11 -10.13 12.15
CA ASP A 533 -0.38 -9.33 13.35
C ASP A 533 0.29 -9.84 14.63
N ASN A 534 1.34 -10.65 14.50
CA ASN A 534 2.13 -11.08 15.63
C ASN A 534 2.88 -9.90 16.24
N ILE A 535 2.61 -9.62 17.51
CA ILE A 535 3.26 -8.56 18.24
C ILE A 535 4.51 -9.14 18.92
N VAL A 536 5.66 -8.79 18.36
CA VAL A 536 6.97 -9.15 18.90
C VAL A 536 7.46 -8.01 19.80
N ILE A 537 7.86 -8.32 21.02
CA ILE A 537 8.28 -7.34 22.03
C ILE A 537 9.72 -7.63 22.42
N LEU A 538 10.54 -6.59 22.43
CA LEU A 538 11.95 -6.65 22.82
C LEU A 538 12.13 -5.99 24.18
N LYS A 539 12.75 -6.70 25.11
CA LYS A 539 13.06 -6.22 26.46
C LYS A 539 14.54 -6.42 26.80
N ASN A 540 15.00 -5.79 27.87
CA ASN A 540 16.36 -5.95 28.40
C ASN A 540 17.44 -5.71 27.33
N TYR A 541 17.27 -4.65 26.53
CA TYR A 541 18.19 -4.32 25.45
C TYR A 541 19.60 -4.04 25.96
N ALA A 542 20.57 -4.80 25.47
CA ALA A 542 21.99 -4.65 25.77
C ALA A 542 22.75 -4.16 24.52
N SER A 543 23.11 -2.88 24.52
CA SER A 543 23.83 -2.24 23.40
C SER A 543 25.35 -2.32 23.49
N THR A 544 25.90 -2.81 24.63
CA THR A 544 27.34 -2.79 24.91
C THR A 544 28.11 -3.96 24.29
N ALA A 545 27.42 -4.97 23.78
CA ALA A 545 28.02 -6.08 23.05
C ALA A 545 28.31 -5.70 21.59
N SER A 546 29.24 -6.40 20.96
CA SER A 546 29.56 -6.24 19.51
C SER A 546 28.35 -6.47 18.61
N VAL A 547 27.32 -7.18 19.09
CA VAL A 547 26.02 -7.37 18.48
C VAL A 547 24.97 -7.00 19.53
N PRO A 548 24.03 -6.07 19.25
CA PRO A 548 22.97 -5.74 20.17
C PRO A 548 22.04 -6.94 20.40
N THR A 549 21.69 -7.17 21.67
CA THR A 549 20.77 -8.26 22.06
C THR A 549 19.61 -7.74 22.89
N ALA A 550 18.50 -8.48 22.86
CA ALA A 550 17.34 -8.27 23.72
C ALA A 550 16.67 -9.60 24.05
N ASP A 551 15.84 -9.63 25.07
CA ASP A 551 14.95 -10.76 25.29
C ASP A 551 13.73 -10.62 24.36
N LEU A 552 13.39 -11.70 23.68
CA LEU A 552 12.32 -11.78 22.69
C LEU A 552 11.07 -12.33 23.34
N TYR A 553 9.98 -11.59 23.24
CA TYR A 553 8.65 -11.98 23.70
C TYR A 553 7.66 -11.88 22.55
N VAL A 554 6.57 -12.63 22.63
CA VAL A 554 5.38 -12.49 21.81
C VAL A 554 4.17 -12.22 22.69
N TYR A 555 3.16 -11.54 22.16
CA TYR A 555 1.88 -11.38 22.82
C TYR A 555 0.85 -12.30 22.12
N GLU A 556 0.44 -13.32 22.83
CA GLU A 556 -0.48 -14.35 22.34
C GLU A 556 -1.52 -14.68 23.42
N ASP A 557 -2.74 -14.97 23.02
CA ASP A 557 -3.84 -15.40 23.91
C ASP A 557 -4.05 -14.47 25.13
N GLY A 558 -3.85 -13.14 24.92
CA GLY A 558 -4.01 -12.15 25.97
C GLY A 558 -2.84 -12.09 26.98
N GLN A 559 -1.72 -12.74 26.70
CA GLN A 559 -0.57 -12.81 27.59
C GLN A 559 0.76 -12.58 26.87
N GLU A 560 1.67 -11.97 27.59
CA GLU A 560 3.06 -11.86 27.18
C GLU A 560 3.81 -13.16 27.47
N LYS A 561 4.45 -13.74 26.46
CA LYS A 561 5.18 -15.00 26.54
C LYS A 561 6.62 -14.82 26.08
N MET A 562 7.56 -15.23 26.91
CA MET A 562 8.97 -15.22 26.56
C MET A 562 9.29 -16.31 25.55
N VAL A 563 9.88 -15.94 24.42
CA VAL A 563 10.34 -16.84 23.36
C VAL A 563 11.79 -17.25 23.61
N ALA A 564 12.68 -16.27 23.82
CA ALA A 564 14.09 -16.52 24.06
C ALA A 564 14.77 -15.32 24.73
N SER A 565 15.89 -15.56 25.42
CA SER A 565 16.77 -14.53 25.96
C SER A 565 17.95 -14.23 25.05
N ASN A 566 18.51 -13.03 25.20
CA ASN A 566 19.72 -12.60 24.47
C ASN A 566 19.65 -12.81 22.96
N VAL A 567 18.50 -12.51 22.34
CA VAL A 567 18.28 -12.61 20.90
C VAL A 567 18.95 -11.41 20.22
N SER A 568 19.65 -11.64 19.11
CA SER A 568 20.17 -10.59 18.24
C SER A 568 19.01 -9.76 17.65
N THR A 569 19.02 -8.45 17.87
CA THR A 569 17.89 -7.57 17.52
C THR A 569 17.75 -7.30 16.02
N ASP A 570 18.75 -7.63 15.23
CA ASP A 570 18.82 -7.48 13.78
C ASP A 570 18.76 -8.82 13.02
N ARG A 571 18.60 -9.94 13.73
CA ARG A 571 18.71 -11.29 13.16
C ARG A 571 17.58 -12.22 13.61
N PHE A 572 16.36 -11.77 13.38
CA PHE A 572 15.20 -12.66 13.45
C PHE A 572 14.31 -12.44 12.23
N LEU A 573 13.57 -13.47 11.85
CA LEU A 573 12.65 -13.46 10.72
C LEU A 573 11.31 -14.03 11.19
N CYS A 574 10.21 -13.49 10.65
CA CYS A 574 8.88 -14.05 10.84
C CYS A 574 8.34 -14.54 9.50
N SER A 575 7.79 -15.75 9.49
CA SER A 575 7.08 -16.27 8.32
C SER A 575 5.68 -15.67 8.21
N LYS A 576 5.04 -15.88 7.06
CA LYS A 576 3.64 -15.44 6.85
C LYS A 576 2.66 -16.14 7.81
N GLU A 577 2.99 -17.34 8.28
CA GLU A 577 2.20 -18.13 9.22
C GLU A 577 2.52 -17.83 10.69
N GLY A 578 3.38 -16.84 10.96
CA GLY A 578 3.73 -16.41 12.30
C GLY A 578 4.83 -17.22 12.98
N VAL A 579 5.54 -18.07 12.26
CA VAL A 579 6.72 -18.76 12.77
C VAL A 579 7.87 -17.77 12.92
N ILE A 580 8.53 -17.73 14.06
CA ILE A 580 9.66 -16.82 14.34
C ILE A 580 10.96 -17.63 14.37
N GLY A 581 11.89 -17.30 13.49
CA GLY A 581 13.27 -17.76 13.55
C GLY A 581 14.16 -16.71 14.15
N TYR A 582 14.98 -17.04 15.12
CA TYR A 582 15.83 -16.09 15.84
C TYR A 582 17.23 -16.63 16.12
N ILE A 583 18.19 -15.73 16.31
CA ILE A 583 19.55 -16.09 16.77
C ILE A 583 19.73 -15.59 18.19
N SER A 584 19.93 -16.51 19.14
CA SER A 584 20.32 -16.19 20.51
C SER A 584 21.84 -16.24 20.67
N ILE A 585 22.38 -15.42 21.57
CA ILE A 585 23.83 -15.29 21.85
C ILE A 585 24.04 -15.55 23.34
N ASP A 586 24.83 -16.53 23.68
CA ASP A 586 25.15 -16.84 25.07
C ASP A 586 26.26 -15.92 25.62
N GLU A 587 26.60 -16.08 26.92
CA GLU A 587 27.62 -15.29 27.61
C GLU A 587 29.02 -15.46 27.02
N SER A 588 29.30 -16.57 26.34
CA SER A 588 30.57 -16.81 25.64
C SER A 588 30.64 -16.20 24.24
N GLY A 589 29.52 -15.66 23.74
CA GLY A 589 29.36 -15.15 22.39
C GLY A 589 29.00 -16.23 21.35
N ALA A 590 28.74 -17.45 21.80
CA ALA A 590 28.25 -18.52 20.91
C ALA A 590 26.83 -18.26 20.47
N ARG A 591 26.54 -18.51 19.20
CA ARG A 591 25.26 -18.21 18.56
C ARG A 591 24.47 -19.47 18.31
N SER A 592 23.18 -19.42 18.62
CA SER A 592 22.27 -20.55 18.38
C SER A 592 21.04 -20.10 17.62
N PHE A 593 20.64 -20.87 16.61
CA PHE A 593 19.40 -20.65 15.88
C PHE A 593 18.24 -21.36 16.57
N GLY A 594 17.20 -20.61 16.86
CA GLY A 594 15.95 -21.12 17.41
C GLY A 594 14.75 -20.86 16.52
N ILE A 595 13.72 -21.66 16.66
CA ILE A 595 12.42 -21.51 15.99
C ILE A 595 11.33 -21.52 17.06
N TYR A 596 10.38 -20.58 16.94
CA TYR A 596 9.14 -20.51 17.69
C TYR A 596 7.96 -20.59 16.74
N ASP A 597 7.01 -21.50 16.99
CA ASP A 597 5.86 -21.78 16.11
C ASP A 597 4.50 -21.59 16.81
N GLY A 598 4.42 -20.69 17.79
CA GLY A 598 3.22 -20.44 18.59
C GLY A 598 3.07 -21.36 19.82
N GLY A 599 3.94 -22.34 20.00
CA GLY A 599 3.92 -23.28 21.11
C GLY A 599 5.15 -23.17 22.01
N GLU A 600 6.19 -23.87 21.64
CA GLU A 600 7.46 -23.91 22.36
C GLU A 600 8.59 -23.40 21.46
N SER A 601 9.58 -22.80 22.12
CA SER A 601 10.81 -22.38 21.46
C SER A 601 11.77 -23.57 21.40
N VAL A 602 12.26 -23.91 20.22
CA VAL A 602 13.18 -25.04 20.00
C VAL A 602 14.49 -24.53 19.44
N THR A 603 15.61 -24.80 20.12
CA THR A 603 16.94 -24.59 19.56
C THR A 603 17.22 -25.61 18.47
N VAL A 604 17.53 -25.11 17.27
CA VAL A 604 17.69 -25.92 16.05
C VAL A 604 19.15 -26.23 15.79
N SER A 605 20.03 -25.24 15.92
CA SER A 605 21.45 -25.39 15.55
C SER A 605 22.33 -24.43 16.37
N SER A 606 23.58 -24.78 16.59
CA SER A 606 24.64 -23.91 17.16
C SER A 606 25.50 -23.29 16.03
N ASP A 607 26.27 -22.28 16.40
CA ASP A 607 27.27 -21.60 15.56
C ASP A 607 26.67 -20.95 14.30
N VAL A 608 25.44 -20.40 14.45
CA VAL A 608 24.69 -19.80 13.34
C VAL A 608 24.97 -18.30 13.25
N GLY A 609 25.34 -17.85 12.04
CA GLY A 609 25.64 -16.45 11.75
C GLY A 609 24.44 -15.61 11.35
N GLU A 610 23.52 -16.16 10.57
CA GLU A 610 22.44 -15.45 9.90
C GLU A 610 21.31 -16.40 9.52
N ILE A 611 20.06 -15.88 9.48
CA ILE A 611 18.89 -16.57 8.92
C ILE A 611 18.57 -15.88 7.59
N THR A 612 18.48 -16.64 6.50
CA THR A 612 18.26 -16.08 5.16
C THR A 612 16.88 -16.38 4.58
N LEU A 613 16.20 -17.43 5.05
CA LEU A 613 14.84 -17.79 4.67
C LEU A 613 14.13 -18.48 5.83
N LEU A 614 12.86 -18.16 6.04
CA LEU A 614 11.94 -18.85 6.93
C LEU A 614 10.54 -18.85 6.30
N VAL A 615 9.96 -20.03 6.12
CA VAL A 615 8.65 -20.21 5.44
C VAL A 615 7.86 -21.34 6.10
#